data_0aadaa9e00ffdc9c17fc7155b3aea323
#
_entry.id   0aadaa9e00ffdc9c17fc7155b3aea323
#
_cell.length_a   1.000
_cell.length_b   1.000
_cell.length_c   1.000
_cell.angle_alpha   90.00
_cell.angle_beta   90.00
_cell.angle_gamma   90.00
#
_symmetry.space_group_name_H-M   'P 1'
#
loop_
_entity.id
_entity.type
_entity.pdbx_description
1 polymer ?
#
loop_
_entity_poly.entity_id
_entity_poly.type
_entity_poly.pdbx_seq_one_letter_code
_entity_poly.pdbx_strand_id
1 'polypeptide(L)'
;MADHGRRIVLADSPFLARFAAMDMDERWVSRSPETMLETFHWFRGEGFGLIVQDLLRLPDRPGVIAEGFRLLPRLVQPLLAGPGQAVWLCPTPGFRRAAFASRGSLYGIARKTSDPERALQNLLERDRMFTERLAEEAAGLGLRVIEVDATMSEDDLARQVTQAFGL
;
A
#
# COMPACT_ATOMS: atom_id res chain seq x y z
N MET A 1 -13.99 2.05 -2.05
CA MET A 1 -13.17 1.31 -1.05
C MET A 1 -13.85 1.12 0.32
N ALA A 2 -14.69 2.00 0.78
CA ALA A 2 -15.43 1.82 2.06
C ALA A 2 -16.30 0.54 2.11
N ASP A 3 -16.65 0.00 0.95
CA ASP A 3 -17.49 -1.19 0.83
C ASP A 3 -16.72 -2.53 0.95
N HIS A 4 -15.42 -2.56 0.63
CA HIS A 4 -14.64 -3.80 0.71
C HIS A 4 -14.61 -4.39 2.13
N GLY A 5 -14.50 -3.54 3.15
CA GLY A 5 -14.51 -4.01 4.54
C GLY A 5 -15.79 -4.77 4.94
N ARG A 6 -16.93 -4.45 4.33
CA ARG A 6 -18.19 -5.13 4.55
C ARG A 6 -18.35 -6.42 3.74
N ARG A 7 -17.63 -6.51 2.62
CA ARG A 7 -17.68 -7.65 1.69
C ARG A 7 -16.64 -8.73 1.99
N ILE A 8 -15.62 -8.41 2.80
CA ILE A 8 -14.59 -9.38 3.18
C ILE A 8 -15.18 -10.42 4.11
N VAL A 9 -15.01 -11.69 3.75
CA VAL A 9 -15.38 -12.84 4.58
C VAL A 9 -14.21 -13.14 5.52
N LEU A 10 -14.42 -12.98 6.83
CA LEU A 10 -13.35 -13.17 7.83
C LEU A 10 -12.81 -14.61 7.86
N ALA A 11 -13.63 -15.60 7.54
CA ALA A 11 -13.20 -16.99 7.45
C ALA A 11 -12.12 -17.21 6.37
N ASP A 12 -12.18 -16.41 5.29
CA ASP A 12 -11.23 -16.46 4.17
C ASP A 12 -10.09 -15.47 4.32
N SER A 13 -10.04 -14.73 5.43
CA SER A 13 -9.12 -13.62 5.68
C SER A 13 -8.50 -13.73 7.09
N PRO A 14 -7.67 -14.76 7.35
CA PRO A 14 -7.19 -15.07 8.69
C PRO A 14 -6.30 -13.97 9.30
N PHE A 15 -5.53 -13.23 8.50
CA PHE A 15 -4.73 -12.11 8.99
C PHE A 15 -5.62 -10.92 9.37
N LEU A 16 -6.67 -10.63 8.59
CA LEU A 16 -7.64 -9.59 8.94
C LEU A 16 -8.40 -9.96 10.20
N ALA A 17 -8.84 -11.21 10.34
CA ALA A 17 -9.53 -11.68 11.53
C ALA A 17 -8.67 -11.51 12.79
N ARG A 18 -7.39 -11.90 12.73
CA ARG A 18 -6.43 -11.68 13.82
C ARG A 18 -6.22 -10.19 14.10
N PHE A 19 -6.02 -9.39 13.06
CA PHE A 19 -5.80 -7.95 13.21
C PHE A 19 -7.03 -7.26 13.81
N ALA A 20 -8.24 -7.66 13.44
CA ALA A 20 -9.48 -7.11 13.99
C ALA A 20 -9.67 -7.42 15.47
N ALA A 21 -9.18 -8.58 15.93
CA ALA A 21 -9.24 -9.00 17.34
C ALA A 21 -8.25 -8.26 18.26
N MET A 22 -7.19 -7.67 17.70
CA MET A 22 -6.18 -6.93 18.46
C MET A 22 -6.72 -5.58 18.93
N ASP A 23 -6.33 -5.13 20.12
CA ASP A 23 -6.50 -3.74 20.54
C ASP A 23 -5.48 -2.81 19.85
N MET A 24 -5.54 -1.52 20.14
CA MET A 24 -4.69 -0.52 19.48
C MET A 24 -3.22 -0.65 19.86
N ASP A 25 -2.92 -1.00 21.10
CA ASP A 25 -1.54 -1.16 21.56
C ASP A 25 -0.92 -2.43 21.01
N GLU A 26 -1.67 -3.53 20.96
CA GLU A 26 -1.22 -4.75 20.33
C GLU A 26 -0.96 -4.53 18.83
N ARG A 27 -1.81 -3.76 18.14
CA ARG A 27 -1.61 -3.46 16.72
C ARG A 27 -0.36 -2.66 16.44
N TRP A 28 -0.05 -1.64 17.27
CA TRP A 28 0.85 -0.56 16.88
C TRP A 28 2.01 -0.29 17.84
N VAL A 29 1.97 -0.79 19.08
CA VAL A 29 2.98 -0.56 20.14
C VAL A 29 3.75 -1.81 20.47
N SER A 30 3.04 -2.90 20.79
CA SER A 30 3.63 -4.10 21.41
C SER A 30 4.34 -5.02 20.41
N ARG A 31 4.00 -4.92 19.14
CA ARG A 31 4.57 -5.75 18.07
C ARG A 31 5.73 -5.04 17.39
N SER A 32 6.73 -5.81 16.94
CA SER A 32 7.81 -5.24 16.15
C SER A 32 7.33 -4.86 14.73
N PRO A 33 8.00 -3.89 14.06
CA PRO A 33 7.71 -3.54 12.67
C PRO A 33 7.75 -4.74 11.71
N GLU A 34 8.68 -5.69 11.91
CA GLU A 34 8.80 -6.92 11.12
C GLU A 34 7.55 -7.80 11.29
N THR A 35 7.12 -8.00 12.54
CA THR A 35 5.89 -8.77 12.81
C THR A 35 4.67 -8.10 12.19
N MET A 36 4.59 -6.77 12.27
CA MET A 36 3.53 -6.01 11.61
C MET A 36 3.56 -6.18 10.10
N LEU A 37 4.74 -6.10 9.48
CA LEU A 37 4.94 -6.29 8.04
C LEU A 37 4.46 -7.68 7.58
N GLU A 38 4.87 -8.72 8.31
CA GLU A 38 4.57 -10.11 7.95
C GLU A 38 3.10 -10.49 8.15
N THR A 39 2.40 -9.79 9.03
CA THR A 39 1.05 -10.18 9.43
C THR A 39 -0.03 -9.18 9.06
N PHE A 40 0.33 -8.05 8.43
CA PHE A 40 -0.67 -7.08 8.01
C PHE A 40 -1.45 -7.61 6.80
N HIS A 41 -2.73 -7.83 6.98
CA HIS A 41 -3.61 -8.51 6.03
C HIS A 41 -3.53 -7.96 4.60
N TRP A 42 -3.44 -6.65 4.42
CA TRP A 42 -3.36 -6.07 3.09
C TRP A 42 -1.99 -6.31 2.42
N PHE A 43 -0.91 -6.37 3.18
CA PHE A 43 0.41 -6.72 2.64
C PHE A 43 0.51 -8.21 2.28
N ARG A 44 -0.39 -9.03 2.85
CA ARG A 44 -0.57 -10.45 2.49
C ARG A 44 -1.49 -10.66 1.28
N GLY A 45 -2.14 -9.59 0.81
CA GLY A 45 -3.05 -9.64 -0.36
C GLY A 45 -4.49 -10.02 -0.02
N GLU A 46 -4.85 -10.09 1.26
CA GLU A 46 -6.23 -10.38 1.63
C GLU A 46 -7.19 -9.30 1.08
N GLY A 47 -8.28 -9.75 0.50
CA GLY A 47 -9.28 -8.88 -0.13
C GLY A 47 -8.88 -8.32 -1.51
N PHE A 48 -7.75 -8.73 -2.11
CA PHE A 48 -7.39 -8.32 -3.48
C PHE A 48 -8.44 -8.78 -4.52
N GLY A 49 -8.99 -9.97 -4.37
CA GLY A 49 -10.05 -10.48 -5.24
C GLY A 49 -11.28 -9.56 -5.34
N LEU A 50 -11.59 -8.77 -4.30
CA LEU A 50 -12.68 -7.79 -4.35
C LEU A 50 -12.33 -6.62 -5.28
N ILE A 51 -11.07 -6.21 -5.35
CA ILE A 51 -10.61 -5.19 -6.30
C ILE A 51 -10.79 -5.70 -7.72
N VAL A 52 -10.36 -6.93 -7.99
CA VAL A 52 -10.53 -7.56 -9.32
C VAL A 52 -12.01 -7.66 -9.68
N GLN A 53 -12.87 -8.13 -8.77
CA GLN A 53 -14.31 -8.20 -9.02
C GLN A 53 -14.92 -6.84 -9.34
N ASP A 54 -14.48 -5.78 -8.67
CA ASP A 54 -15.02 -4.45 -8.92
C ASP A 54 -14.52 -3.90 -10.26
N LEU A 55 -13.26 -4.12 -10.62
CA LEU A 55 -12.74 -3.75 -11.94
C LEU A 55 -13.46 -4.46 -13.08
N LEU A 56 -13.76 -5.77 -12.93
CA LEU A 56 -14.48 -6.54 -13.92
C LEU A 56 -15.94 -6.12 -14.13
N ARG A 57 -16.51 -5.33 -13.22
CA ARG A 57 -17.87 -4.75 -13.34
C ARG A 57 -17.89 -3.41 -14.05
N LEU A 58 -16.74 -2.80 -14.25
CA LEU A 58 -16.65 -1.52 -14.95
C LEU A 58 -16.81 -1.72 -16.45
N PRO A 59 -17.37 -0.73 -17.16
CA PRO A 59 -17.45 -0.79 -18.62
C PRO A 59 -16.04 -0.71 -19.23
N ASP A 60 -15.89 -1.28 -20.42
CA ASP A 60 -14.62 -1.27 -21.16
C ASP A 60 -14.13 0.14 -21.52
N ARG A 61 -15.03 1.11 -21.52
CA ARG A 61 -14.74 2.51 -21.82
C ARG A 61 -15.53 3.44 -20.90
N PRO A 62 -14.93 4.55 -20.44
CA PRO A 62 -13.52 4.96 -20.64
C PRO A 62 -12.54 4.05 -19.91
N GLY A 63 -11.24 4.15 -20.26
CA GLY A 63 -10.18 3.45 -19.53
C GLY A 63 -10.18 3.79 -18.05
N VAL A 64 -9.73 2.86 -17.22
CA VAL A 64 -9.74 2.98 -15.77
C VAL A 64 -8.30 3.01 -15.23
N ILE A 65 -8.03 3.94 -14.34
CA ILE A 65 -6.82 3.96 -13.52
C ILE A 65 -7.19 3.46 -12.13
N ALA A 66 -6.58 2.36 -11.71
CA ALA A 66 -6.70 1.86 -10.34
C ALA A 66 -5.43 2.23 -9.55
N GLU A 67 -5.59 2.83 -8.38
CA GLU A 67 -4.48 3.17 -7.50
C GLU A 67 -4.68 2.60 -6.09
N GLY A 68 -3.58 2.35 -5.41
CA GLY A 68 -3.58 2.02 -3.98
C GLY A 68 -2.52 1.00 -3.60
N PHE A 69 -2.06 1.07 -2.35
CA PHE A 69 -1.01 0.22 -1.79
C PHE A 69 -1.38 -1.28 -1.69
N ARG A 70 -2.65 -1.64 -1.94
CA ARG A 70 -3.11 -3.03 -2.00
C ARG A 70 -2.86 -3.69 -3.37
N LEU A 71 -2.43 -2.92 -4.37
CA LEU A 71 -2.05 -3.39 -5.69
C LEU A 71 -0.60 -3.91 -5.64
N LEU A 72 -0.42 -5.07 -5.04
CA LEU A 72 0.90 -5.68 -4.85
C LEU A 72 1.43 -6.22 -6.19
N PRO A 73 2.73 -6.06 -6.50
CA PRO A 73 3.31 -6.46 -7.79
C PRO A 73 2.97 -7.90 -8.18
N ARG A 74 3.16 -8.87 -7.29
CA ARG A 74 2.86 -10.29 -7.53
C ARG A 74 1.41 -10.60 -7.83
N LEU A 75 0.47 -9.77 -7.33
CA LEU A 75 -0.97 -9.96 -7.55
C LEU A 75 -1.46 -9.28 -8.82
N VAL A 76 -0.82 -8.16 -9.18
CA VAL A 76 -1.18 -7.36 -10.35
C VAL A 76 -0.52 -7.90 -11.62
N GLN A 77 0.74 -8.31 -11.55
CA GLN A 77 1.52 -8.76 -12.71
C GLN A 77 0.81 -9.81 -13.57
N PRO A 78 0.15 -10.86 -13.02
CA PRO A 78 -0.56 -11.85 -13.84
C PRO A 78 -1.78 -11.31 -14.58
N LEU A 79 -2.25 -10.11 -14.21
CA LEU A 79 -3.43 -9.47 -14.82
C LEU A 79 -3.07 -8.45 -15.91
N LEU A 80 -1.78 -8.14 -16.07
CA LEU A 80 -1.31 -7.18 -17.06
C LEU A 80 -1.16 -7.83 -18.42
N ALA A 81 -1.59 -7.16 -19.47
CA ALA A 81 -1.28 -7.54 -20.84
C ALA A 81 0.17 -7.19 -21.23
N GLY A 82 0.81 -6.28 -20.51
CA GLY A 82 2.20 -5.90 -20.68
C GLY A 82 2.72 -5.02 -19.55
N PRO A 83 4.05 -4.90 -19.38
CA PRO A 83 4.68 -4.21 -18.25
C PRO A 83 4.39 -2.70 -18.22
N GLY A 84 4.04 -2.08 -19.35
CA GLY A 84 3.68 -0.66 -19.45
C GLY A 84 2.29 -0.32 -18.91
N GLN A 85 1.54 -1.29 -18.38
CA GLN A 85 0.20 -1.04 -17.83
C GLN A 85 0.19 -0.78 -16.32
N ALA A 86 1.33 -0.84 -15.65
CA ALA A 86 1.44 -0.59 -14.23
C ALA A 86 2.77 0.09 -13.89
N VAL A 87 2.75 0.90 -12.84
CA VAL A 87 3.92 1.55 -12.24
C VAL A 87 3.76 1.60 -10.73
N TRP A 88 4.85 1.38 -10.00
CA TRP A 88 4.90 1.48 -8.55
C TRP A 88 5.62 2.74 -8.14
N LEU A 89 4.91 3.63 -7.44
CA LEU A 89 5.48 4.84 -6.84
C LEU A 89 5.99 4.48 -5.45
N CYS A 90 7.31 4.49 -5.28
CA CYS A 90 7.97 4.12 -4.04
C CYS A 90 8.56 5.37 -3.38
N PRO A 91 7.90 5.93 -2.36
CA PRO A 91 8.39 7.13 -1.68
C PRO A 91 9.66 6.82 -0.87
N THR A 92 10.63 7.73 -0.93
CA THR A 92 11.78 7.70 -0.01
C THR A 92 11.33 7.85 1.44
N PRO A 93 12.11 7.38 2.43
CA PRO A 93 11.79 7.55 3.85
C PRO A 93 11.60 9.03 4.24
N GLY A 94 12.38 9.93 3.64
CA GLY A 94 12.27 11.38 3.85
C GLY A 94 10.95 11.94 3.35
N PHE A 95 10.58 11.63 2.10
CA PHE A 95 9.31 12.04 1.51
C PHE A 95 8.11 11.50 2.33
N ARG A 96 8.16 10.22 2.68
CA ARG A 96 7.09 9.58 3.47
C ARG A 96 6.89 10.28 4.81
N ARG A 97 7.98 10.57 5.54
CA ARG A 97 7.91 11.27 6.82
C ARG A 97 7.28 12.66 6.66
N ALA A 98 7.72 13.43 5.66
CA ALA A 98 7.17 14.75 5.37
C ALA A 98 5.67 14.68 4.99
N ALA A 99 5.28 13.73 4.14
CA ALA A 99 3.90 13.53 3.73
C ALA A 99 2.98 13.13 4.91
N PHE A 100 3.47 12.31 5.83
CA PHE A 100 2.70 11.94 7.01
C PHE A 100 2.58 13.09 8.01
N ALA A 101 3.63 13.89 8.18
CA ALA A 101 3.60 15.09 9.01
C ALA A 101 2.55 16.09 8.49
N SER A 102 2.52 16.32 7.17
CA SER A 102 1.58 17.26 6.54
C SER A 102 0.11 16.77 6.60
N ARG A 103 -0.11 15.47 6.40
CA ARG A 103 -1.47 14.89 6.37
C ARG A 103 -2.03 14.56 7.76
N GLY A 104 -1.20 14.42 8.77
CA GLY A 104 -1.59 14.03 10.13
C GLY A 104 -2.19 12.62 10.27
N SER A 105 -2.20 11.81 9.20
CA SER A 105 -2.94 10.54 9.16
C SER A 105 -2.38 9.48 10.10
N LEU A 106 -1.07 9.31 10.19
CA LEU A 106 -0.46 8.37 11.14
C LEU A 106 -0.57 8.86 12.58
N TYR A 107 -0.50 10.16 12.80
CA TYR A 107 -0.78 10.74 14.12
C TYR A 107 -2.19 10.39 14.61
N GLY A 108 -3.17 10.35 13.70
CA GLY A 108 -4.54 9.95 14.02
C GLY A 108 -4.65 8.49 14.51
N ILE A 109 -3.79 7.59 14.01
CA ILE A 109 -3.70 6.20 14.47
C ILE A 109 -2.92 6.14 15.80
N ALA A 110 -1.72 6.72 15.83
CA ALA A 110 -0.82 6.66 16.98
C ALA A 110 -1.44 7.25 18.26
N ARG A 111 -2.18 8.34 18.16
CA ARG A 111 -2.88 8.98 19.29
C ARG A 111 -3.91 8.10 20.00
N LYS A 112 -4.32 6.99 19.38
CA LYS A 112 -5.27 6.03 19.96
C LYS A 112 -4.61 4.92 20.75
N THR A 113 -3.29 4.97 20.89
CA THR A 113 -2.47 4.01 21.64
C THR A 113 -2.00 4.61 22.96
N SER A 114 -1.54 3.78 23.86
CA SER A 114 -0.95 4.20 25.14
C SER A 114 0.43 4.87 24.96
N ASP A 115 1.14 4.57 23.86
CA ASP A 115 2.44 5.14 23.51
C ASP A 115 2.44 5.62 22.04
N PRO A 116 1.96 6.85 21.77
CA PRO A 116 1.85 7.39 20.43
C PRO A 116 3.20 7.53 19.70
N GLU A 117 4.27 7.82 20.44
CA GLU A 117 5.60 7.99 19.84
C GLU A 117 6.14 6.67 19.32
N ARG A 118 6.10 5.62 20.13
CA ARG A 118 6.49 4.28 19.75
C ARG A 118 5.62 3.73 18.61
N ALA A 119 4.31 3.94 18.69
CA ALA A 119 3.39 3.54 17.62
C ALA A 119 3.74 4.20 16.29
N LEU A 120 4.07 5.49 16.29
CA LEU A 120 4.48 6.22 15.10
C LEU A 120 5.80 5.70 14.54
N GLN A 121 6.80 5.46 15.38
CA GLN A 121 8.08 4.87 14.99
C GLN A 121 7.89 3.50 14.35
N ASN A 122 7.11 2.63 14.98
CA ASN A 122 6.81 1.30 14.45
C ASN A 122 6.08 1.36 13.10
N LEU A 123 5.11 2.25 12.95
CA LEU A 123 4.38 2.46 11.70
C LEU A 123 5.29 2.94 10.56
N LEU A 124 6.15 3.92 10.84
CA LEU A 124 7.09 4.45 9.84
C LEU A 124 8.10 3.39 9.41
N GLU A 125 8.63 2.61 10.35
CA GLU A 125 9.60 1.56 10.05
C GLU A 125 8.96 0.40 9.28
N ARG A 126 7.79 -0.08 9.69
CA ARG A 126 7.02 -1.07 8.93
C ARG A 126 6.78 -0.61 7.48
N ASP A 127 6.38 0.66 7.30
CA ASP A 127 6.08 1.19 5.98
C ASP A 127 7.33 1.39 5.13
N ARG A 128 8.49 1.69 5.74
CA ARG A 128 9.79 1.70 5.06
C ARG A 128 10.10 0.30 4.51
N MET A 129 10.05 -0.71 5.38
CA MET A 129 10.32 -2.11 5.01
C MET A 129 9.34 -2.61 3.93
N PHE A 130 8.06 -2.21 4.02
CA PHE A 130 7.07 -2.54 3.00
C PHE A 130 7.41 -1.93 1.64
N THR A 131 7.81 -0.65 1.62
CA THR A 131 8.19 0.04 0.38
C THR A 131 9.41 -0.59 -0.27
N GLU A 132 10.43 -0.96 0.51
CA GLU A 132 11.61 -1.66 0.02
C GLU A 132 11.24 -3.02 -0.59
N ARG A 133 10.48 -3.83 0.14
CA ARG A 133 9.99 -5.13 -0.37
C ARG A 133 9.17 -4.97 -1.64
N LEU A 134 8.32 -3.94 -1.72
CA LEU A 134 7.50 -3.65 -2.88
C LEU A 134 8.36 -3.30 -4.11
N ALA A 135 9.38 -2.47 -3.92
CA ALA A 135 10.31 -2.09 -4.98
C ALA A 135 11.13 -3.28 -5.49
N GLU A 136 11.66 -4.10 -4.58
CA GLU A 136 12.38 -5.33 -4.90
C GLU A 136 11.50 -6.33 -5.66
N GLU A 137 10.27 -6.55 -5.18
CA GLU A 137 9.30 -7.45 -5.82
C GLU A 137 8.94 -6.95 -7.23
N ALA A 138 8.66 -5.66 -7.40
CA ALA A 138 8.35 -5.07 -8.69
C ALA A 138 9.54 -5.18 -9.66
N ALA A 139 10.74 -4.86 -9.22
CA ALA A 139 11.96 -4.99 -10.01
C ALA A 139 12.23 -6.45 -10.43
N GLY A 140 12.08 -7.40 -9.50
CA GLY A 140 12.24 -8.84 -9.77
C GLY A 140 11.23 -9.39 -10.79
N LEU A 141 10.07 -8.75 -10.92
CA LEU A 141 9.04 -9.07 -11.90
C LEU A 141 9.17 -8.27 -13.22
N GLY A 142 10.22 -7.46 -13.38
CA GLY A 142 10.43 -6.60 -14.56
C GLY A 142 9.41 -5.46 -14.66
N LEU A 143 8.80 -5.07 -13.56
CA LEU A 143 7.81 -3.99 -13.50
C LEU A 143 8.47 -2.65 -13.17
N ARG A 144 7.86 -1.56 -13.61
CA ARG A 144 8.43 -0.23 -13.47
C ARG A 144 8.22 0.33 -12.06
N VAL A 145 9.31 0.81 -11.48
CA VAL A 145 9.32 1.52 -10.19
C VAL A 145 9.77 2.96 -10.43
N ILE A 146 9.10 3.91 -9.81
CA ILE A 146 9.50 5.31 -9.74
C ILE A 146 9.73 5.63 -8.26
N GLU A 147 10.96 6.00 -7.92
CA GLU A 147 11.26 6.53 -6.59
C GLU A 147 10.76 7.97 -6.49
N VAL A 148 10.03 8.28 -5.43
CA VAL A 148 9.48 9.62 -5.18
C VAL A 148 10.17 10.23 -3.98
N ASP A 149 10.86 11.33 -4.18
CA ASP A 149 11.54 12.07 -3.11
C ASP A 149 10.98 13.49 -2.91
N ALA A 150 11.46 14.18 -1.88
CA ALA A 150 10.96 15.51 -1.52
C ALA A 150 11.41 16.64 -2.49
N THR A 151 12.32 16.35 -3.41
CA THR A 151 12.80 17.32 -4.40
C THR A 151 12.02 17.24 -5.71
N MET A 152 11.29 16.14 -5.91
CA MET A 152 10.47 15.91 -7.10
C MET A 152 9.21 16.75 -7.05
N SER A 153 8.96 17.57 -8.08
CA SER A 153 7.72 18.31 -8.23
C SER A 153 6.56 17.39 -8.69
N GLU A 154 5.32 17.83 -8.48
CA GLU A 154 4.14 17.11 -8.99
C GLU A 154 4.19 16.97 -10.52
N ASP A 155 4.66 18.00 -11.23
CA ASP A 155 4.80 17.97 -12.69
C ASP A 155 5.88 16.97 -13.14
N ASP A 156 7.00 16.85 -12.40
CA ASP A 156 8.04 15.87 -12.69
C ASP A 156 7.51 14.45 -12.52
N LEU A 157 6.79 14.20 -11.42
CA LEU A 157 6.17 12.91 -11.17
C LEU A 157 5.12 12.58 -12.25
N ALA A 158 4.26 13.54 -12.59
CA ALA A 158 3.24 13.38 -13.64
C ALA A 158 3.88 13.02 -14.98
N ARG A 159 4.96 13.70 -15.39
CA ARG A 159 5.70 13.37 -16.61
C ARG A 159 6.27 11.94 -16.58
N GLN A 160 6.89 11.54 -15.46
CA GLN A 160 7.45 10.18 -15.34
C GLN A 160 6.36 9.11 -15.41
N VAL A 161 5.22 9.34 -14.76
CA VAL A 161 4.07 8.43 -14.81
C VAL A 161 3.49 8.36 -16.23
N THR A 162 3.27 9.49 -16.88
CA THR A 162 2.81 9.56 -18.28
C THR A 162 3.73 8.76 -19.20
N GLN A 163 5.05 8.99 -19.10
CA GLN A 163 6.04 8.25 -19.86
C GLN A 163 6.04 6.74 -19.52
N ALA A 164 5.75 6.38 -18.26
CA ALA A 164 5.69 4.98 -17.84
C ALA A 164 4.56 4.21 -18.54
N PHE A 165 3.45 4.89 -18.82
CA PHE A 165 2.31 4.34 -19.53
C PHE A 165 2.38 4.52 -21.05
N GLY A 166 3.39 5.21 -21.58
CA GLY A 166 3.55 5.46 -23.02
C GLY A 166 2.51 6.46 -23.57
N LEU A 167 2.07 7.40 -22.73
CA LEU A 167 1.10 8.45 -23.06
C LEU A 167 1.78 9.75 -23.44
#